data_23b1931ff11645372b44405887fa614c
#
_entry.id   23b1931ff11645372b44405887fa614c
#
_cell.length_a   1.000
_cell.length_b   1.000
_cell.length_c   1.000
_cell.angle_alpha   90.00
_cell.angle_beta   90.00
_cell.angle_gamma   90.00
#
_symmetry.space_group_name_H-M   'P 1'
#
loop_
_entity.id
_entity.type
_entity.pdbx_description
1 polymer ?
#
loop_
_entity_poly.entity_id
_entity_poly.type
_entity_poly.pdbx_seq_one_letter_code
_entity_poly.pdbx_strand_id
1 'polypeptide(L)' 'MNYERLNDLRLLGLTIAYYRRAKGMTQAELAEAVHISRTHMSNIEAPNSHTSLSLNKLMDIAKALEIPLKTLFDFKR' A
#
# COMPACT_ATOMS: atom_id res chain seq x y z
N MET A 1 -12.89 7.66 14.57
CA MET A 1 -12.40 6.50 13.81
C MET A 1 -11.99 5.40 14.77
N ASN A 2 -12.25 4.15 14.43
CA ASN A 2 -11.91 2.99 15.24
C ASN A 2 -10.38 2.81 15.30
N TYR A 3 -9.86 2.54 16.51
CA TYR A 3 -8.42 2.34 16.72
C TYR A 3 -7.87 1.17 15.88
N GLU A 4 -8.63 0.07 15.81
CA GLU A 4 -8.22 -1.09 15.02
C GLU A 4 -8.13 -0.76 13.53
N ARG A 5 -9.05 0.06 13.02
CA ARG A 5 -9.03 0.47 11.62
C ARG A 5 -7.78 1.29 11.30
N LEU A 6 -7.38 2.19 12.21
CA LEU A 6 -6.15 2.96 12.03
C LEU A 6 -4.94 2.04 11.98
N ASN A 7 -4.91 1.05 12.86
CA ASN A 7 -3.82 0.09 12.89
C ASN A 7 -3.78 -0.75 11.60
N ASP A 8 -4.93 -1.17 11.10
CA ASP A 8 -5.02 -1.94 9.86
C ASP A 8 -4.53 -1.12 8.66
N LEU A 9 -4.91 0.16 8.58
CA LEU A 9 -4.43 1.04 7.51
C LEU A 9 -2.92 1.21 7.56
N ARG A 10 -2.36 1.35 8.76
CA ARG A 10 -0.91 1.44 8.94
C ARG A 10 -0.22 0.17 8.47
N LEU A 11 -0.75 -0.99 8.87
CA LEU A 11 -0.17 -2.29 8.49
C LEU A 11 -0.26 -2.53 7.00
N LEU A 12 -1.38 -2.14 6.39
CA LEU A 12 -1.54 -2.24 4.93
C LEU A 12 -0.48 -1.41 4.21
N GLY A 13 -0.28 -0.17 4.63
CA GLY A 13 0.73 0.71 4.04
C GLY A 13 2.14 0.15 4.18
N LEU A 14 2.48 -0.39 5.36
CA LEU A 14 3.78 -1.01 5.59
C LEU A 14 3.97 -2.26 4.73
N THR A 15 2.91 -3.03 4.53
CA THR A 15 2.94 -4.24 3.70
C THR A 15 3.20 -3.87 2.24
N ILE A 16 2.53 -2.83 1.74
CA ILE A 16 2.77 -2.34 0.38
C ILE A 16 4.23 -1.92 0.23
N ALA A 17 4.76 -1.15 1.19
CA ALA A 17 6.14 -0.70 1.16
C ALA A 17 7.11 -1.89 1.18
N TYR A 18 6.83 -2.90 1.97
CA TYR A 18 7.66 -4.10 2.04
C TYR A 18 7.78 -4.79 0.68
N TYR A 19 6.64 -5.08 0.05
CA TYR A 19 6.67 -5.78 -1.24
C TYR A 19 7.21 -4.90 -2.37
N ARG A 20 6.97 -3.59 -2.29
CA ARG A 20 7.55 -2.65 -3.24
C ARG A 20 9.08 -2.70 -3.19
N ARG A 21 9.66 -2.63 -1.99
CA ARG A 21 11.11 -2.69 -1.81
C ARG A 21 11.67 -4.06 -2.20
N ALA A 22 10.95 -5.12 -1.86
CA ALA A 22 11.37 -6.47 -2.23
C ALA A 22 11.44 -6.63 -3.73
N LYS A 23 10.58 -5.94 -4.48
CA LYS A 23 10.58 -5.95 -5.93
C LYS A 23 11.60 -4.96 -6.53
N GLY A 24 12.25 -4.17 -5.70
CA GLY A 24 13.25 -3.21 -6.17
C GLY A 24 12.65 -1.94 -6.78
N MET A 25 11.41 -1.61 -6.46
CA MET A 25 10.73 -0.43 -6.99
C MET A 25 10.83 0.74 -6.04
N THR A 26 10.98 1.95 -6.62
CA THR A 26 10.85 3.18 -5.85
C THR A 26 9.36 3.52 -5.66
N GLN A 27 9.08 4.44 -4.71
CA GLN A 27 7.71 4.94 -4.55
C GLN A 27 7.20 5.57 -5.85
N ALA A 28 8.07 6.32 -6.54
CA ALA A 28 7.70 6.96 -7.80
C ALA A 28 7.35 5.94 -8.87
N GLU A 29 8.10 4.86 -8.95
CA GLU A 29 7.85 3.81 -9.93
C GLU A 29 6.51 3.10 -9.68
N LEU A 30 6.23 2.76 -8.43
CA LEU A 30 4.95 2.12 -8.12
C LEU A 30 3.79 3.09 -8.33
N ALA A 31 3.95 4.34 -7.91
CA ALA A 31 2.93 5.37 -8.11
C ALA A 31 2.58 5.52 -9.60
N GLU A 32 3.61 5.59 -10.46
CA GLU A 32 3.41 5.69 -11.91
C GLU A 32 2.68 4.46 -12.45
N ALA A 33 3.06 3.27 -11.99
CA ALA A 33 2.46 2.03 -12.45
C ALA A 33 0.97 1.95 -12.17
N VAL A 34 0.51 2.57 -11.07
CA VAL A 34 -0.90 2.53 -10.66
C VAL A 34 -1.61 3.88 -10.82
N HIS A 35 -0.97 4.82 -11.53
CA HIS A 35 -1.57 6.10 -11.91
C HIS A 35 -1.99 6.98 -10.72
N ILE A 36 -1.11 7.10 -9.73
CA ILE A 36 -1.29 8.05 -8.64
C ILE A 36 -0.01 8.87 -8.49
N SER A 37 -0.09 9.97 -7.74
CA SER A 37 1.09 10.79 -7.50
C SER A 37 2.05 10.11 -6.52
N ARG A 38 3.33 10.47 -6.61
CA ARG A 38 4.34 10.00 -5.65
C ARG A 38 3.97 10.44 -4.23
N THR A 39 3.45 11.65 -4.08
CA THR A 39 3.01 12.15 -2.77
C THR A 39 1.91 11.28 -2.20
N HIS A 40 0.94 10.89 -3.03
CA HIS A 40 -0.13 9.99 -2.60
C HIS A 40 0.43 8.64 -2.16
N MET A 41 1.36 8.06 -2.95
CA MET A 41 2.00 6.80 -2.58
C MET A 41 2.77 6.92 -1.27
N SER A 42 3.49 8.02 -1.08
CA SER A 42 4.21 8.26 0.16
C SER A 42 3.26 8.29 1.36
N ASN A 43 2.09 8.94 1.20
CA ASN A 43 1.09 8.99 2.26
C ASN A 43 0.48 7.61 2.55
N ILE A 44 0.26 6.81 1.50
CA ILE A 44 -0.26 5.44 1.67
C ILE A 44 0.69 4.60 2.51
N GLU A 45 1.99 4.71 2.27
CA GLU A 45 3.01 3.93 2.95
C GLU A 45 3.39 4.48 4.33
N ALA A 46 3.06 5.73 4.61
CA ALA A 46 3.48 6.39 5.86
C ALA A 46 2.72 5.82 7.06
N PRO A 47 3.42 5.38 8.12
CA PRO A 47 2.76 4.76 9.27
C PRO A 47 1.84 5.69 10.06
N ASN A 48 2.04 7.00 9.94
CA ASN A 48 1.24 7.99 10.66
C ASN A 48 0.17 8.63 9.78
N SER A 49 0.04 8.17 8.54
CA SER A 49 -0.98 8.65 7.62
C SER A 49 -2.23 7.78 7.71
N HIS A 50 -3.39 8.37 7.52
CA HIS A 50 -4.66 7.66 7.54
C HIS A 50 -5.29 7.64 6.15
N THR A 51 -4.45 7.63 5.12
CA THR A 51 -4.89 7.60 3.74
C THR A 51 -5.51 6.26 3.41
N SER A 52 -6.75 6.27 2.97
CA SER A 52 -7.43 5.05 2.53
C SER A 52 -7.32 4.91 1.02
N LEU A 53 -7.53 3.69 0.54
CA LEU A 53 -7.49 3.35 -0.87
C LEU A 53 -8.78 2.67 -1.28
N SER A 54 -9.19 2.90 -2.53
CA SER A 54 -10.27 2.12 -3.10
C SER A 54 -9.80 0.67 -3.32
N LEU A 55 -10.75 -0.25 -3.35
CA LEU A 55 -10.43 -1.64 -3.65
C LEU A 55 -9.80 -1.78 -5.03
N ASN A 56 -10.31 -1.03 -6.02
CA ASN A 56 -9.74 -1.06 -7.37
C ASN A 56 -8.27 -0.67 -7.35
N LYS A 57 -7.90 0.35 -6.58
CA LYS A 57 -6.51 0.80 -6.51
C LYS A 57 -5.64 -0.25 -5.81
N LEU A 58 -6.18 -0.92 -4.79
CA LEU A 58 -5.46 -2.01 -4.12
C LEU A 58 -5.20 -3.17 -5.08
N MET A 59 -6.16 -3.49 -5.93
CA MET A 59 -5.99 -4.52 -6.95
C MET A 59 -4.90 -4.13 -7.95
N ASP A 60 -4.86 -2.85 -8.35
CA ASP A 60 -3.81 -2.35 -9.24
C ASP A 60 -2.43 -2.47 -8.59
N ILE A 61 -2.33 -2.13 -7.32
CA ILE A 61 -1.07 -2.22 -6.57
C ILE A 61 -0.60 -3.68 -6.49
N ALA A 62 -1.50 -4.59 -6.13
CA ALA A 62 -1.15 -6.01 -6.05
C ALA A 62 -0.64 -6.52 -7.40
N LYS A 63 -1.31 -6.13 -8.49
CA LYS A 63 -0.90 -6.53 -9.83
C LYS A 63 0.48 -5.97 -10.18
N ALA A 64 0.72 -4.70 -9.88
CA ALA A 64 2.02 -4.07 -10.15
C ALA A 64 3.14 -4.74 -9.34
N LEU A 65 2.83 -5.19 -8.13
CA LEU A 65 3.79 -5.88 -7.27
C LEU A 65 3.89 -7.37 -7.57
N GLU A 66 3.04 -7.87 -8.47
CA GLU A 66 2.99 -9.29 -8.86
C GLU A 66 2.73 -10.22 -7.69
N ILE A 67 1.82 -9.80 -6.80
CA ILE A 67 1.38 -10.61 -5.66
C ILE A 67 -0.14 -10.75 -5.67
N PRO A 68 -0.68 -11.82 -5.06
CA PRO A 68 -2.13 -11.92 -4.90
C PRO A 68 -2.66 -10.80 -4.01
N LEU A 69 -3.88 -10.33 -4.28
CA LEU A 69 -4.49 -9.27 -3.47
C LEU A 69 -4.52 -9.65 -1.98
N LYS A 70 -4.82 -10.90 -1.67
CA LYS A 70 -4.88 -11.38 -0.28
C LYS A 70 -3.57 -11.14 0.47
N THR A 71 -2.44 -11.14 -0.23
CA THR A 71 -1.14 -10.93 0.39
C THR A 71 -1.01 -9.55 1.00
N LEU A 72 -1.69 -8.54 0.42
CA LEU A 72 -1.69 -7.19 0.98
C LEU A 72 -2.38 -7.12 2.34
N PHE A 73 -3.28 -8.06 2.62
CA PHE A 73 -4.03 -8.10 3.88
C PHE A 73 -3.50 -9.16 4.85
N ASP A 74 -2.46 -9.88 4.48
CA ASP A 74 -1.90 -10.94 5.30
C ASP A 74 -0.84 -10.36 6.24
N PHE A 75 -1.31 -9.63 7.22
CA PHE A 75 -0.43 -9.03 8.23
C PHE A 75 -0.88 -9.46 9.62
N LYS A 76 0.10 -9.62 10.49
CA LYS A 76 -0.14 -10.03 11.87
C LYS A 76 -0.43 -8.81 12.73
N ARG A 77 -1.37 -8.97 13.65
CA ARG A 77 -1.75 -7.94 14.61
C ARG A 77 -1.11 -8.18 15.97
#